data_bd49e2377889281c0daa243c01afe575
#
_entry.id   bd49e2377889281c0daa243c01afe575
#
_cell.length_a   1.000
_cell.length_b   1.000
_cell.length_c   1.000
_cell.angle_alpha   90.00
_cell.angle_beta   90.00
_cell.angle_gamma   90.00
#
_symmetry.space_group_name_H-M   'P 1'
#
loop_
_entity.id
_entity.type
_entity.pdbx_description
1 polymer ?
#
loop_
_entity_poly.entity_id
_entity_poly.type
_entity_poly.pdbx_seq_one_letter_code
_entity_poly.pdbx_strand_id
1 'polypeptide(L)'
;MAVDAGLLRELGSVLGPGLLSTPAACVAYECDALTAHRHSPDLVALPTSVEQVQQIVRICHRYSVPVVARGSGTGLSGGALPVAGGLLLVLSRLNEILEVDPRRGLARVQPGVTNLAVSEAAAPHGMYYAPDPSSQVACSVGGNVAENSGGVHCLKYGLTVHNVLAVKLVTMEGELLTLGSETGETPGLNLLAAVIGSEGLLGDDVGRCAEAVGQVIAAGIIPAGLEMMDAPAIRAAEAFAGCGYPLDAQALLLCEVDGLPADVDDELGRARALLEAAGATSVRVARDAGERQRMWSGRKSAFP
;
A
#
# COMPACT_ATOMS: atom_id res chain seq x y z
N MET A 1 6.16 25.62 -9.12
CA MET A 1 5.04 26.59 -9.12
C MET A 1 5.01 27.28 -7.75
N ALA A 2 4.58 28.55 -7.67
CA ALA A 2 4.41 29.18 -6.37
C ALA A 2 3.21 28.51 -5.66
N VAL A 3 3.43 28.05 -4.44
CA VAL A 3 2.38 27.44 -3.62
C VAL A 3 1.34 28.53 -3.29
N ASP A 4 0.05 28.19 -3.36
CA ASP A 4 -1.05 29.10 -3.07
C ASP A 4 -0.96 29.66 -1.64
N ALA A 5 -1.09 30.98 -1.48
CA ALA A 5 -0.94 31.65 -0.18
C ALA A 5 -2.11 31.34 0.78
N GLY A 6 -3.30 31.01 0.24
CA GLY A 6 -4.45 30.56 1.03
C GLY A 6 -4.21 29.18 1.60
N LEU A 7 -3.74 28.25 0.76
CA LEU A 7 -3.33 26.91 1.16
C LEU A 7 -2.30 26.94 2.29
N LEU A 8 -1.23 27.73 2.13
CA LEU A 8 -0.18 27.88 3.16
C LEU A 8 -0.72 28.39 4.50
N ARG A 9 -1.64 29.37 4.47
CA ARG A 9 -2.25 29.89 5.69
C ARG A 9 -3.12 28.87 6.39
N GLU A 10 -3.95 28.14 5.65
CA GLU A 10 -4.85 27.12 6.23
C GLU A 10 -4.04 25.94 6.79
N LEU A 11 -3.10 25.41 6.04
CA LEU A 11 -2.21 24.34 6.53
C LEU A 11 -1.37 24.82 7.72
N GLY A 12 -0.86 26.05 7.68
CA GLY A 12 -0.11 26.65 8.78
C GLY A 12 -0.94 26.81 10.05
N SER A 13 -2.24 27.11 9.94
CA SER A 13 -3.13 27.20 11.10
C SER A 13 -3.37 25.84 11.78
N VAL A 14 -3.32 24.74 11.02
CA VAL A 14 -3.49 23.37 11.53
C VAL A 14 -2.21 22.82 12.13
N LEU A 15 -1.09 23.03 11.45
CA LEU A 15 0.18 22.36 11.71
C LEU A 15 1.18 23.20 12.49
N GLY A 16 1.09 24.54 12.43
CA GLY A 16 2.12 25.40 12.99
C GLY A 16 3.53 25.02 12.51
N PRO A 17 4.46 24.68 13.43
CA PRO A 17 5.83 24.29 13.07
C PRO A 17 5.91 22.89 12.40
N GLY A 18 4.82 22.17 12.32
CA GLY A 18 4.72 20.88 11.60
C GLY A 18 4.57 21.03 10.08
N LEU A 19 4.37 22.26 9.56
CA LEU A 19 4.38 22.54 8.13
C LEU A 19 5.77 22.99 7.68
N LEU A 20 6.39 22.21 6.78
CA LEU A 20 7.65 22.59 6.14
C LEU A 20 7.35 23.07 4.72
N SER A 21 7.82 24.28 4.37
CA SER A 21 7.54 24.93 3.09
C SER A 21 8.78 25.59 2.48
N THR A 22 9.95 25.40 3.08
CA THR A 22 11.21 25.90 2.53
C THR A 22 12.03 24.75 1.94
N PRO A 23 12.75 24.97 0.82
CA PRO A 23 13.58 23.93 0.22
C PRO A 23 14.55 23.27 1.20
N ALA A 24 15.19 24.08 2.06
CA ALA A 24 16.13 23.59 3.06
C ALA A 24 15.49 22.66 4.09
N ALA A 25 14.22 22.92 4.49
CA ALA A 25 13.50 22.05 5.42
C ALA A 25 12.95 20.78 4.75
N CYS A 26 12.66 20.86 3.45
CA CYS A 26 12.05 19.78 2.69
C CYS A 26 13.07 18.77 2.12
N VAL A 27 14.36 19.14 2.00
CA VAL A 27 15.39 18.31 1.34
C VAL A 27 15.55 16.90 1.95
N ALA A 28 15.32 16.76 3.26
CA ALA A 28 15.39 15.46 3.93
C ALA A 28 14.31 14.44 3.46
N TYR A 29 13.33 14.91 2.70
CA TYR A 29 12.19 14.13 2.23
C TYR A 29 12.18 13.93 0.71
N GLU A 30 13.25 14.28 0.01
CA GLU A 30 13.32 14.24 -1.47
C GLU A 30 13.42 12.85 -2.07
N CYS A 31 13.77 11.83 -1.28
CA CYS A 31 13.86 10.44 -1.70
C CYS A 31 13.35 9.48 -0.60
N ASP A 32 13.10 8.24 -0.97
CA ASP A 32 12.94 7.09 -0.08
C ASP A 32 14.23 6.26 -0.05
N ALA A 33 14.15 5.00 0.42
CA ALA A 33 15.32 4.11 0.42
C ALA A 33 15.75 3.68 -0.99
N LEU A 34 14.89 3.79 -2.00
CA LEU A 34 15.26 3.72 -3.40
C LEU A 34 15.86 5.06 -3.83
N THR A 35 17.12 5.28 -3.52
CA THR A 35 17.82 6.57 -3.75
C THR A 35 18.01 6.95 -5.21
N ALA A 36 17.59 6.08 -6.15
CA ALA A 36 17.71 6.30 -7.59
C ALA A 36 16.83 7.45 -8.10
N HIS A 37 15.71 7.72 -7.41
CA HIS A 37 14.78 8.78 -7.75
C HIS A 37 14.72 9.83 -6.64
N ARG A 38 14.76 11.10 -7.05
CA ARG A 38 14.66 12.24 -6.13
C ARG A 38 13.73 13.28 -6.70
N HIS A 39 12.85 13.77 -5.84
CA HIS A 39 11.99 14.92 -6.14
C HIS A 39 11.84 15.77 -4.88
N SER A 40 12.21 17.04 -4.96
CA SER A 40 12.07 17.94 -3.81
C SER A 40 10.58 18.23 -3.57
N PRO A 41 10.03 17.94 -2.37
CA PRO A 41 8.63 18.24 -2.10
C PRO A 41 8.42 19.77 -1.98
N ASP A 42 7.28 20.24 -2.53
CA ASP A 42 6.87 21.63 -2.38
C ASP A 42 6.43 21.92 -0.95
N LEU A 43 5.72 20.98 -0.32
CA LEU A 43 5.23 21.03 1.06
C LEU A 43 5.40 19.69 1.77
N VAL A 44 5.77 19.74 3.06
CA VAL A 44 5.78 18.56 3.94
C VAL A 44 4.93 18.86 5.17
N ALA A 45 3.97 17.99 5.47
CA ALA A 45 3.10 18.06 6.64
C ALA A 45 3.47 16.97 7.64
N LEU A 46 3.68 17.35 8.90
CA LEU A 46 4.06 16.49 10.02
C LEU A 46 2.97 16.54 11.11
N PRO A 47 1.80 15.90 10.90
CA PRO A 47 0.73 15.88 11.90
C PRO A 47 1.12 15.11 13.15
N THR A 48 0.50 15.48 14.27
CA THR A 48 0.64 14.81 15.58
C THR A 48 -0.67 14.20 16.06
N SER A 49 -1.78 14.38 15.32
CA SER A 49 -3.06 13.76 15.63
C SER A 49 -3.82 13.36 14.37
N VAL A 50 -4.79 12.45 14.52
CA VAL A 50 -5.67 12.00 13.43
C VAL A 50 -6.53 13.15 12.91
N GLU A 51 -6.98 14.04 13.79
CA GLU A 51 -7.79 15.22 13.44
C GLU A 51 -7.00 16.17 12.54
N GLN A 52 -5.69 16.35 12.79
CA GLN A 52 -4.83 17.11 11.89
C GLN A 52 -4.72 16.44 10.50
N VAL A 53 -4.57 15.11 10.44
CA VAL A 53 -4.57 14.37 9.17
C VAL A 53 -5.86 14.63 8.39
N GLN A 54 -7.02 14.48 9.04
CA GLN A 54 -8.32 14.74 8.42
C GLN A 54 -8.45 16.20 7.90
N GLN A 55 -8.00 17.18 8.68
CA GLN A 55 -8.03 18.59 8.28
C GLN A 55 -7.10 18.85 7.09
N ILE A 56 -5.88 18.32 7.11
CA ILE A 56 -4.90 18.46 6.03
C ILE A 56 -5.47 17.91 4.73
N VAL A 57 -6.02 16.68 4.76
CA VAL A 57 -6.58 16.04 3.56
C VAL A 57 -7.76 16.85 3.01
N ARG A 58 -8.69 17.32 3.87
CA ARG A 58 -9.80 18.19 3.45
C ARG A 58 -9.33 19.51 2.83
N ILE A 59 -8.27 20.12 3.38
CA ILE A 59 -7.67 21.33 2.81
C ILE A 59 -7.10 21.01 1.43
N CYS A 60 -6.25 19.98 1.31
CA CYS A 60 -5.67 19.58 0.04
C CYS A 60 -6.73 19.24 -1.01
N HIS A 61 -7.80 18.55 -0.62
CA HIS A 61 -8.93 18.24 -1.50
C HIS A 61 -9.58 19.53 -2.05
N ARG A 62 -9.89 20.51 -1.19
CA ARG A 62 -10.47 21.79 -1.64
C ARG A 62 -9.58 22.59 -2.60
N TYR A 63 -8.27 22.51 -2.41
CA TYR A 63 -7.29 23.20 -3.27
C TYR A 63 -6.81 22.33 -4.45
N SER A 64 -7.35 21.12 -4.62
CA SER A 64 -6.93 20.15 -5.64
C SER A 64 -5.42 19.87 -5.62
N VAL A 65 -4.85 19.74 -4.40
CA VAL A 65 -3.44 19.44 -4.17
C VAL A 65 -3.27 17.94 -3.97
N PRO A 66 -2.44 17.27 -4.77
CA PRO A 66 -2.12 15.86 -4.57
C PRO A 66 -1.49 15.63 -3.19
N VAL A 67 -1.86 14.53 -2.53
CA VAL A 67 -1.29 14.13 -1.24
C VAL A 67 -0.56 12.80 -1.41
N VAL A 68 0.71 12.76 -1.00
CA VAL A 68 1.48 11.52 -0.92
C VAL A 68 1.69 11.18 0.54
N ALA A 69 1.23 10.02 0.97
CA ALA A 69 1.46 9.53 2.33
C ALA A 69 2.88 8.95 2.47
N ARG A 70 3.53 9.22 3.61
CA ARG A 70 4.86 8.71 3.93
C ARG A 70 4.94 8.27 5.38
N GLY A 71 5.45 7.07 5.62
CA GLY A 71 5.90 6.63 6.93
C GLY A 71 7.35 7.05 7.18
N SER A 72 8.22 6.09 7.40
CA SER A 72 9.67 6.31 7.59
C SER A 72 10.47 6.46 6.28
N GLY A 73 9.87 6.19 5.13
CA GLY A 73 10.53 6.25 3.83
C GLY A 73 11.56 5.15 3.58
N THR A 74 11.37 3.98 4.19
CA THR A 74 12.23 2.79 4.04
C THR A 74 11.83 1.91 2.87
N GLY A 75 10.74 2.24 2.15
CA GLY A 75 10.28 1.53 0.97
C GLY A 75 11.23 1.65 -0.21
N LEU A 76 11.17 0.68 -1.13
CA LEU A 76 11.99 0.59 -2.33
C LEU A 76 11.17 0.70 -3.62
N SER A 77 9.86 0.93 -3.49
CA SER A 77 8.90 0.96 -4.61
C SER A 77 8.63 2.37 -5.16
N GLY A 78 9.09 3.40 -4.46
CA GLY A 78 8.84 4.79 -4.86
C GLY A 78 7.50 5.36 -4.39
N GLY A 79 6.67 4.58 -3.67
CA GLY A 79 5.34 5.00 -3.19
C GLY A 79 5.36 6.19 -2.21
N ALA A 80 6.51 6.44 -1.55
CA ALA A 80 6.68 7.57 -0.64
C ALA A 80 7.40 8.78 -1.27
N LEU A 81 7.59 8.79 -2.60
CA LEU A 81 8.24 9.90 -3.30
C LEU A 81 7.30 11.09 -3.48
N PRO A 82 7.77 12.33 -3.25
CA PRO A 82 6.99 13.52 -3.52
C PRO A 82 6.59 13.67 -4.97
N VAL A 83 5.43 14.27 -5.22
CA VAL A 83 4.96 14.64 -6.57
C VAL A 83 4.97 16.15 -6.73
N ALA A 84 5.18 16.62 -7.95
CA ALA A 84 5.18 18.05 -8.27
C ALA A 84 3.82 18.70 -7.96
N GLY A 85 3.83 19.82 -7.26
CA GLY A 85 2.62 20.54 -6.83
C GLY A 85 1.88 19.84 -5.68
N GLY A 86 2.43 18.77 -5.11
CA GLY A 86 1.81 17.97 -4.06
C GLY A 86 2.28 18.31 -2.66
N LEU A 87 1.58 17.75 -1.68
CA LEU A 87 1.94 17.76 -0.27
C LEU A 87 2.38 16.36 0.14
N LEU A 88 3.55 16.25 0.78
CA LEU A 88 4.01 15.01 1.41
C LEU A 88 3.48 14.95 2.85
N LEU A 89 2.62 13.99 3.13
CA LEU A 89 2.00 13.77 4.45
C LEU A 89 2.82 12.72 5.23
N VAL A 90 3.65 13.17 6.15
CA VAL A 90 4.58 12.30 6.89
C VAL A 90 3.98 11.94 8.25
N LEU A 91 3.66 10.67 8.45
CA LEU A 91 2.94 10.16 9.63
C LEU A 91 3.85 9.72 10.79
N SER A 92 5.16 9.96 10.69
CA SER A 92 6.14 9.48 11.68
C SER A 92 5.96 10.04 13.09
N ARG A 93 5.24 11.16 13.26
CA ARG A 93 4.93 11.74 14.58
C ARG A 93 3.71 11.11 15.27
N LEU A 94 2.94 10.30 14.56
CA LEU A 94 1.89 9.48 15.12
C LEU A 94 2.51 8.14 15.53
N ASN A 95 3.25 8.11 16.65
CA ASN A 95 4.13 7.02 17.03
C ASN A 95 3.88 6.45 18.44
N GLU A 96 2.64 6.56 18.92
CA GLU A 96 2.25 6.01 20.22
C GLU A 96 1.79 4.55 20.10
N ILE A 97 2.23 3.71 21.03
CA ILE A 97 1.65 2.39 21.31
C ILE A 97 0.48 2.62 22.27
N LEU A 98 -0.74 2.50 21.73
CA LEU A 98 -1.96 2.85 22.45
C LEU A 98 -2.37 1.76 23.45
N GLU A 99 -2.11 0.49 23.11
CA GLU A 99 -2.49 -0.66 23.92
C GLU A 99 -1.66 -1.89 23.55
N VAL A 100 -1.31 -2.70 24.53
CA VAL A 100 -0.85 -4.08 24.37
C VAL A 100 -1.73 -4.95 25.24
N ASP A 101 -2.50 -5.85 24.64
CA ASP A 101 -3.35 -6.83 25.34
C ASP A 101 -2.79 -8.23 25.16
N PRO A 102 -2.01 -8.74 26.15
CA PRO A 102 -1.41 -10.06 26.06
C PRO A 102 -2.42 -11.20 26.17
N ARG A 103 -3.61 -10.97 26.71
CA ARG A 103 -4.65 -12.01 26.81
C ARG A 103 -5.27 -12.31 25.46
N ARG A 104 -5.39 -11.27 24.62
CA ARG A 104 -5.95 -11.37 23.26
C ARG A 104 -4.86 -11.52 22.21
N GLY A 105 -3.59 -11.34 22.59
CA GLY A 105 -2.47 -11.34 21.66
C GLY A 105 -2.51 -10.15 20.68
N LEU A 106 -2.98 -8.98 21.14
CA LEU A 106 -3.20 -7.81 20.30
C LEU A 106 -2.36 -6.63 20.76
N ALA A 107 -1.92 -5.82 19.78
CA ALA A 107 -1.41 -4.47 20.01
C ALA A 107 -2.17 -3.47 19.15
N ARG A 108 -2.51 -2.31 19.73
CA ARG A 108 -3.08 -1.17 19.00
C ARG A 108 -2.04 -0.06 18.98
N VAL A 109 -1.63 0.34 17.79
CA VAL A 109 -0.53 1.28 17.59
C VAL A 109 -0.89 2.34 16.56
N GLN A 110 -0.25 3.50 16.65
CA GLN A 110 -0.30 4.53 15.63
C GLN A 110 0.62 4.18 14.45
N PRO A 111 0.37 4.72 13.24
CA PRO A 111 1.06 4.31 12.02
C PRO A 111 2.57 4.60 12.00
N GLY A 112 3.04 5.57 12.76
CA GLY A 112 4.45 5.94 12.85
C GLY A 112 5.28 5.11 13.85
N VAL A 113 4.65 4.21 14.61
CA VAL A 113 5.38 3.28 15.50
C VAL A 113 6.28 2.40 14.65
N THR A 114 7.55 2.20 15.07
CA THR A 114 8.45 1.29 14.36
C THR A 114 8.02 -0.16 14.55
N ASN A 115 8.27 -0.99 13.54
CA ASN A 115 7.95 -2.41 13.59
C ASN A 115 8.58 -3.08 14.83
N LEU A 116 9.87 -2.82 15.06
CA LEU A 116 10.59 -3.39 16.22
C LEU A 116 9.99 -2.94 17.55
N ALA A 117 9.56 -1.69 17.69
CA ALA A 117 8.98 -1.18 18.93
C ALA A 117 7.72 -1.94 19.37
N VAL A 118 6.95 -2.50 18.44
CA VAL A 118 5.80 -3.36 18.74
C VAL A 118 6.27 -4.65 19.43
N SER A 119 7.33 -5.27 18.90
CA SER A 119 7.93 -6.47 19.49
C SER A 119 8.54 -6.19 20.86
N GLU A 120 9.24 -5.06 21.01
CA GLU A 120 9.82 -4.63 22.29
C GLU A 120 8.75 -4.41 23.36
N ALA A 121 7.61 -3.81 22.98
CA ALA A 121 6.48 -3.62 23.90
C ALA A 121 5.78 -4.93 24.27
N ALA A 122 5.77 -5.92 23.38
CA ALA A 122 5.19 -7.25 23.61
C ALA A 122 6.12 -8.20 24.38
N ALA A 123 7.44 -8.00 24.31
CA ALA A 123 8.46 -8.88 24.89
C ALA A 123 8.29 -9.17 26.40
N PRO A 124 7.88 -8.22 27.27
CA PRO A 124 7.62 -8.51 28.68
C PRO A 124 6.52 -9.56 28.91
N HIS A 125 5.68 -9.81 27.90
CA HIS A 125 4.61 -10.80 27.93
C HIS A 125 4.99 -12.11 27.21
N GLY A 126 6.24 -12.28 26.79
CA GLY A 126 6.72 -13.43 26.02
C GLY A 126 6.20 -13.48 24.59
N MET A 127 5.82 -12.32 24.03
CA MET A 127 5.24 -12.17 22.68
C MET A 127 6.12 -11.28 21.80
N TYR A 128 5.90 -11.35 20.50
CA TYR A 128 6.54 -10.48 19.51
C TYR A 128 5.61 -10.29 18.30
N TYR A 129 5.84 -9.23 17.53
CA TYR A 129 5.17 -8.99 16.26
C TYR A 129 5.88 -9.77 15.16
N ALA A 130 5.19 -10.72 14.54
CA ALA A 130 5.81 -11.72 13.67
C ALA A 130 6.38 -11.19 12.34
N PRO A 131 5.74 -10.25 11.61
CA PRO A 131 6.36 -9.66 10.43
C PRO A 131 7.63 -8.87 10.77
N ASP A 132 8.77 -9.30 10.25
CA ASP A 132 10.10 -8.80 10.61
C ASP A 132 10.92 -8.36 9.37
N PRO A 133 10.48 -7.30 8.65
CA PRO A 133 11.25 -6.79 7.52
C PRO A 133 12.67 -6.40 7.95
N SER A 134 13.63 -6.51 7.03
CA SER A 134 15.03 -6.14 7.30
C SER A 134 15.20 -4.71 7.83
N SER A 135 14.25 -3.83 7.49
CA SER A 135 14.16 -2.45 7.97
C SER A 135 13.41 -2.28 9.28
N GLN A 136 13.09 -3.33 10.04
CA GLN A 136 12.22 -3.29 11.23
C GLN A 136 12.63 -2.26 12.29
N VAL A 137 13.91 -1.94 12.40
CA VAL A 137 14.42 -0.91 13.32
C VAL A 137 13.99 0.52 12.94
N ALA A 138 13.64 0.74 11.69
CA ALA A 138 13.34 2.06 11.12
C ALA A 138 11.96 2.14 10.46
N CYS A 139 11.47 1.07 9.82
CA CYS A 139 10.19 1.09 9.11
C CYS A 139 9.03 1.24 10.11
N SER A 140 8.00 1.96 9.68
CA SER A 140 6.79 2.20 10.47
C SER A 140 5.70 1.16 10.19
N VAL A 141 4.86 0.87 11.17
CA VAL A 141 3.72 -0.06 11.02
C VAL A 141 2.77 0.39 9.90
N GLY A 142 2.49 1.70 9.77
CA GLY A 142 1.69 2.22 8.67
C GLY A 142 2.33 1.98 7.30
N GLY A 143 3.67 2.09 7.19
CA GLY A 143 4.40 1.71 5.99
C GLY A 143 4.33 0.21 5.71
N ASN A 144 4.45 -0.62 6.75
CA ASN A 144 4.31 -2.07 6.61
C ASN A 144 2.91 -2.46 6.11
N VAL A 145 1.86 -1.77 6.57
CA VAL A 145 0.49 -1.95 6.08
C VAL A 145 0.39 -1.53 4.61
N ALA A 146 0.93 -0.36 4.24
CA ALA A 146 0.87 0.14 2.87
C ALA A 146 1.58 -0.79 1.87
N GLU A 147 2.73 -1.37 2.24
CA GLU A 147 3.55 -2.23 1.38
C GLU A 147 3.24 -3.73 1.53
N ASN A 148 2.38 -4.13 2.48
CA ASN A 148 2.21 -5.52 2.88
C ASN A 148 3.55 -6.19 3.22
N SER A 149 4.36 -5.55 4.04
CA SER A 149 5.73 -5.98 4.32
C SER A 149 5.78 -7.37 4.94
N GLY A 150 6.79 -8.13 4.55
CA GLY A 150 7.15 -9.42 5.16
C GLY A 150 8.54 -9.38 5.76
N GLY A 151 9.09 -10.54 6.07
CA GLY A 151 10.43 -10.72 6.61
C GLY A 151 10.87 -12.16 6.49
N VAL A 152 11.97 -12.53 7.13
CA VAL A 152 12.52 -13.90 7.07
C VAL A 152 11.57 -14.96 7.64
N HIS A 153 10.67 -14.56 8.53
CA HIS A 153 9.70 -15.46 9.16
C HIS A 153 8.35 -15.53 8.44
N CYS A 154 8.16 -14.80 7.32
CA CYS A 154 6.87 -14.69 6.64
C CYS A 154 6.39 -16.03 6.05
N LEU A 155 7.29 -16.97 5.73
CA LEU A 155 6.90 -18.30 5.27
C LEU A 155 6.04 -19.04 6.32
N LYS A 156 6.34 -18.85 7.60
CA LYS A 156 5.62 -19.52 8.70
C LYS A 156 4.47 -18.67 9.26
N TYR A 157 4.72 -17.38 9.45
CA TYR A 157 3.80 -16.51 10.17
C TYR A 157 3.02 -15.54 9.28
N GLY A 158 3.27 -15.59 7.97
CA GLY A 158 2.62 -14.73 6.99
C GLY A 158 3.21 -13.32 6.93
N LEU A 159 2.65 -12.56 6.00
CA LEU A 159 2.95 -11.14 5.76
C LEU A 159 2.13 -10.25 6.73
N THR A 160 2.26 -8.94 6.58
CA THR A 160 1.48 -7.95 7.35
C THR A 160 -0.03 -8.21 7.26
N VAL A 161 -0.55 -8.56 6.08
CA VAL A 161 -1.99 -8.85 5.85
C VAL A 161 -2.53 -9.98 6.75
N HIS A 162 -1.70 -10.94 7.13
CA HIS A 162 -2.10 -12.05 8.00
C HIS A 162 -2.01 -11.69 9.50
N ASN A 163 -1.36 -10.58 9.83
CA ASN A 163 -1.05 -10.18 11.19
C ASN A 163 -1.73 -8.87 11.62
N VAL A 164 -2.52 -8.25 10.73
CA VAL A 164 -3.30 -7.04 11.01
C VAL A 164 -4.78 -7.39 11.01
N LEU A 165 -5.48 -7.11 12.10
CA LEU A 165 -6.91 -7.42 12.27
C LEU A 165 -7.81 -6.26 11.89
N ALA A 166 -7.34 -5.03 12.08
CA ALA A 166 -8.11 -3.84 11.72
C ALA A 166 -7.19 -2.65 11.46
N VAL A 167 -7.62 -1.75 10.60
CA VAL A 167 -6.99 -0.45 10.36
C VAL A 167 -8.02 0.67 10.46
N LYS A 168 -7.58 1.82 10.97
CA LYS A 168 -8.28 3.09 10.82
C LYS A 168 -7.57 3.90 9.75
N LEU A 169 -8.29 4.31 8.71
CA LEU A 169 -7.77 5.11 7.61
C LEU A 169 -8.56 6.41 7.44
N VAL A 170 -7.91 7.41 6.88
CA VAL A 170 -8.53 8.68 6.50
C VAL A 170 -8.70 8.69 4.99
N THR A 171 -9.94 8.89 4.50
CA THR A 171 -10.25 8.99 3.07
C THR A 171 -9.79 10.34 2.50
N MET A 172 -9.84 10.49 1.17
CA MET A 172 -9.53 11.78 0.52
C MET A 172 -10.53 12.90 0.86
N GLU A 173 -11.74 12.54 1.31
CA GLU A 173 -12.74 13.48 1.85
C GLU A 173 -12.45 13.85 3.31
N GLY A 174 -11.44 13.23 3.93
CA GLY A 174 -11.07 13.42 5.33
C GLY A 174 -12.02 12.71 6.30
N GLU A 175 -12.71 11.67 5.86
CA GLU A 175 -13.49 10.81 6.74
C GLU A 175 -12.62 9.74 7.39
N LEU A 176 -12.97 9.33 8.60
CA LEU A 176 -12.28 8.26 9.31
C LEU A 176 -13.08 6.96 9.14
N LEU A 177 -12.48 5.99 8.47
CA LEU A 177 -13.06 4.65 8.30
C LEU A 177 -12.30 3.63 9.14
N THR A 178 -13.03 2.61 9.62
CA THR A 178 -12.44 1.43 10.25
C THR A 178 -12.73 0.23 9.38
N LEU A 179 -11.69 -0.46 8.96
CA LEU A 179 -11.75 -1.70 8.19
C LEU A 179 -11.20 -2.85 9.02
N GLY A 180 -11.86 -4.00 8.95
CA GLY A 180 -11.54 -5.15 9.79
C GLY A 180 -12.21 -5.09 11.16
N SER A 181 -11.92 -6.07 12.00
CA SER A 181 -12.39 -6.14 13.37
C SER A 181 -11.39 -6.85 14.27
N GLU A 182 -11.40 -6.55 15.55
CA GLU A 182 -10.53 -7.20 16.55
C GLU A 182 -10.83 -8.71 16.74
N THR A 183 -11.96 -9.19 16.23
CA THR A 183 -12.32 -10.62 16.24
C THR A 183 -11.87 -11.35 14.97
N GLY A 184 -11.31 -10.63 13.98
CA GLY A 184 -10.94 -11.20 12.68
C GLY A 184 -12.13 -11.47 11.75
N GLU A 185 -13.35 -11.23 12.19
CA GLU A 185 -14.56 -11.41 11.38
C GLU A 185 -14.95 -10.09 10.71
N THR A 186 -15.06 -10.11 9.39
CA THR A 186 -15.57 -8.98 8.59
C THR A 186 -16.75 -9.46 7.75
N PRO A 187 -17.97 -8.91 7.97
CA PRO A 187 -19.10 -9.23 7.10
C PRO A 187 -18.85 -8.72 5.68
N GLY A 188 -19.08 -9.56 4.68
CA GLY A 188 -18.92 -9.20 3.27
C GLY A 188 -17.49 -9.33 2.76
N LEU A 189 -17.09 -8.40 1.85
CA LEU A 189 -15.74 -8.41 1.26
C LEU A 189 -14.68 -8.05 2.30
N ASN A 190 -13.55 -8.70 2.23
CA ASN A 190 -12.39 -8.37 3.08
C ASN A 190 -11.67 -7.11 2.55
N LEU A 191 -12.26 -5.93 2.81
CA LEU A 191 -11.69 -4.65 2.42
C LEU A 191 -10.37 -4.36 3.13
N LEU A 192 -10.13 -4.95 4.30
CA LEU A 192 -8.85 -4.84 5.00
C LEU A 192 -7.71 -5.41 4.14
N ALA A 193 -7.91 -6.60 3.56
CA ALA A 193 -6.90 -7.20 2.68
C ALA A 193 -6.69 -6.39 1.39
N ALA A 194 -7.70 -5.69 0.89
CA ALA A 194 -7.57 -4.81 -0.27
C ALA A 194 -6.75 -3.54 0.03
N VAL A 195 -6.81 -3.04 1.26
CA VAL A 195 -6.05 -1.85 1.69
C VAL A 195 -4.60 -2.19 2.04
N ILE A 196 -4.34 -3.36 2.61
CA ILE A 196 -2.98 -3.79 2.96
C ILE A 196 -2.23 -4.13 1.67
N GLY A 197 -1.12 -3.45 1.42
CA GLY A 197 -0.34 -3.56 0.19
C GLY A 197 -0.79 -2.62 -0.94
N SER A 198 -1.70 -1.68 -0.66
CA SER A 198 -2.18 -0.70 -1.64
C SER A 198 -1.27 0.50 -1.84
N GLU A 199 -0.21 0.63 -1.03
CA GLU A 199 0.68 1.82 -0.98
C GLU A 199 -0.06 3.15 -0.75
N GLY A 200 -1.30 3.08 -0.23
CA GLY A 200 -2.19 4.24 -0.06
C GLY A 200 -2.86 4.72 -1.35
N LEU A 201 -2.65 4.03 -2.46
CA LEU A 201 -3.19 4.37 -3.78
C LEU A 201 -4.52 3.66 -4.01
N LEU A 202 -5.61 4.21 -3.53
CA LEU A 202 -6.97 3.83 -3.89
C LEU A 202 -7.55 4.92 -4.81
N GLY A 203 -7.05 5.00 -6.06
CA GLY A 203 -7.48 5.98 -7.05
C GLY A 203 -8.28 5.32 -8.20
N ASP A 204 -9.01 6.14 -8.99
CA ASP A 204 -10.08 5.71 -9.90
C ASP A 204 -9.70 4.67 -10.99
N ASP A 205 -8.45 4.61 -11.46
CA ASP A 205 -8.05 3.63 -12.49
C ASP A 205 -7.62 2.27 -11.88
N VAL A 206 -7.09 2.29 -10.67
CA VAL A 206 -6.82 1.11 -9.84
C VAL A 206 -8.15 0.53 -9.33
N GLY A 207 -9.18 1.37 -9.15
CA GLY A 207 -10.53 0.95 -8.76
C GLY A 207 -11.13 -0.10 -9.68
N ARG A 208 -10.99 0.03 -11.01
CA ARG A 208 -11.50 -0.95 -11.99
C ARG A 208 -10.78 -2.31 -11.90
N CYS A 209 -9.46 -2.31 -11.69
CA CYS A 209 -8.73 -3.55 -11.43
C CYS A 209 -9.11 -4.16 -10.08
N ALA A 210 -9.31 -3.35 -9.04
CA ALA A 210 -9.76 -3.81 -7.73
C ALA A 210 -11.19 -4.36 -7.77
N GLU A 211 -12.09 -3.77 -8.57
CA GLU A 211 -13.43 -4.33 -8.83
C GLU A 211 -13.35 -5.69 -9.53
N ALA A 212 -12.46 -5.84 -10.50
CA ALA A 212 -12.24 -7.12 -11.18
C ALA A 212 -11.71 -8.19 -10.23
N VAL A 213 -10.76 -7.84 -9.35
CA VAL A 213 -10.27 -8.69 -8.26
C VAL A 213 -11.40 -9.06 -7.31
N GLY A 214 -12.22 -8.08 -6.89
CA GLY A 214 -13.38 -8.30 -6.04
C GLY A 214 -14.40 -9.26 -6.65
N GLN A 215 -14.65 -9.19 -7.96
CA GLN A 215 -15.54 -10.10 -8.68
C GLN A 215 -14.99 -11.52 -8.77
N VAL A 216 -13.70 -11.70 -8.99
CA VAL A 216 -13.03 -13.02 -9.01
C VAL A 216 -13.18 -13.69 -7.65
N ILE A 217 -12.88 -12.98 -6.56
CA ILE A 217 -12.99 -13.52 -5.19
C ILE A 217 -14.47 -13.77 -4.80
N ALA A 218 -15.38 -12.85 -5.14
CA ALA A 218 -16.81 -12.99 -4.86
C ALA A 218 -17.44 -14.20 -5.58
N ALA A 219 -16.86 -14.62 -6.71
CA ALA A 219 -17.27 -15.83 -7.43
C ALA A 219 -16.73 -17.14 -6.80
N GLY A 220 -16.04 -17.04 -5.66
CA GLY A 220 -15.47 -18.18 -4.94
C GLY A 220 -14.18 -18.72 -5.55
N ILE A 221 -13.54 -17.95 -6.45
CA ILE A 221 -12.21 -18.29 -6.99
C ILE A 221 -11.18 -17.72 -6.03
N ILE A 222 -10.34 -18.57 -5.44
CA ILE A 222 -9.24 -18.18 -4.55
C ILE A 222 -7.94 -18.39 -5.33
N PRO A 223 -7.40 -17.32 -5.99
CA PRO A 223 -6.18 -17.46 -6.77
C PRO A 223 -4.99 -17.85 -5.88
N ALA A 224 -4.12 -18.72 -6.39
CA ALA A 224 -2.83 -19.04 -5.77
C ALA A 224 -1.88 -17.84 -5.80
N GLY A 225 -2.03 -16.97 -6.79
CA GLY A 225 -1.33 -15.70 -6.92
C GLY A 225 -2.18 -14.66 -7.65
N LEU A 226 -2.22 -13.45 -7.12
CA LEU A 226 -2.94 -12.33 -7.72
C LEU A 226 -2.10 -11.06 -7.54
N GLU A 227 -1.60 -10.52 -8.65
CA GLU A 227 -0.69 -9.38 -8.66
C GLU A 227 -1.10 -8.36 -9.72
N MET A 228 -1.01 -7.09 -9.39
CA MET A 228 -1.35 -5.99 -10.29
C MET A 228 -0.12 -5.11 -10.55
N MET A 229 0.02 -4.64 -11.77
CA MET A 229 1.03 -3.65 -12.17
C MET A 229 0.37 -2.50 -12.91
N ASP A 230 0.81 -1.29 -12.62
CA ASP A 230 0.44 -0.09 -13.37
C ASP A 230 1.29 0.08 -14.65
N ALA A 231 0.95 1.05 -15.48
CA ALA A 231 1.66 1.30 -16.73
C ALA A 231 3.17 1.59 -16.59
N PRO A 232 3.66 2.34 -15.58
CA PRO A 232 5.09 2.48 -15.30
C PRO A 232 5.76 1.14 -14.97
N ALA A 233 5.18 0.34 -14.08
CA ALA A 233 5.73 -0.97 -13.69
C ALA A 233 5.73 -1.96 -14.87
N ILE A 234 4.68 -1.96 -15.71
CA ILE A 234 4.61 -2.76 -16.93
C ILE A 234 5.77 -2.44 -17.86
N ARG A 235 6.02 -1.14 -18.13
CA ARG A 235 7.12 -0.70 -18.99
C ARG A 235 8.49 -1.06 -18.43
N ALA A 236 8.70 -0.88 -17.13
CA ALA A 236 9.95 -1.22 -16.47
C ALA A 236 10.23 -2.74 -16.52
N ALA A 237 9.24 -3.54 -16.17
CA ALA A 237 9.31 -5.00 -16.21
C ALA A 237 9.57 -5.53 -17.64
N GLU A 238 8.90 -4.99 -18.64
CA GLU A 238 9.09 -5.39 -20.03
C GLU A 238 10.45 -4.98 -20.56
N ALA A 239 10.93 -3.77 -20.26
CA ALA A 239 12.25 -3.31 -20.66
C ALA A 239 13.40 -4.15 -20.08
N PHE A 240 13.20 -4.69 -18.87
CA PHE A 240 14.21 -5.51 -18.20
C PHE A 240 14.11 -7.00 -18.58
N ALA A 241 12.91 -7.57 -18.58
CA ALA A 241 12.72 -9.03 -18.66
C ALA A 241 12.17 -9.50 -20.02
N GLY A 242 11.60 -8.65 -20.86
CA GLY A 242 11.08 -9.01 -22.19
C GLY A 242 10.01 -10.08 -22.15
N CYS A 243 9.04 -9.96 -21.24
CA CYS A 243 8.03 -10.99 -20.96
C CYS A 243 6.85 -10.99 -21.93
N GLY A 244 6.77 -9.98 -22.80
CA GLY A 244 5.68 -9.79 -23.77
C GLY A 244 4.46 -9.14 -23.11
N TYR A 245 4.65 -8.23 -22.16
CA TYR A 245 3.57 -7.46 -21.56
C TYR A 245 3.08 -6.36 -22.53
N PRO A 246 1.76 -6.04 -22.51
CA PRO A 246 1.21 -4.99 -23.36
C PRO A 246 1.65 -3.61 -22.86
N LEU A 247 2.50 -2.92 -23.62
CA LEU A 247 3.07 -1.60 -23.24
C LEU A 247 2.06 -0.45 -23.29
N ASP A 248 0.92 -0.66 -23.93
CA ASP A 248 -0.20 0.28 -24.05
C ASP A 248 -1.25 0.12 -22.95
N ALA A 249 -1.14 -0.95 -22.13
CA ALA A 249 -2.04 -1.16 -21.01
C ALA A 249 -1.79 -0.15 -19.88
N GLN A 250 -2.86 0.36 -19.28
CA GLN A 250 -2.80 1.22 -18.11
C GLN A 250 -2.62 0.42 -16.83
N ALA A 251 -3.14 -0.81 -16.81
CA ALA A 251 -2.95 -1.77 -15.73
C ALA A 251 -2.88 -3.20 -16.28
N LEU A 252 -2.12 -4.06 -15.62
CA LEU A 252 -2.01 -5.49 -15.90
C LEU A 252 -2.28 -6.27 -14.63
N LEU A 253 -3.18 -7.25 -14.70
CA LEU A 253 -3.46 -8.17 -13.62
C LEU A 253 -2.87 -9.55 -13.98
N LEU A 254 -2.02 -10.09 -13.10
CA LEU A 254 -1.57 -11.48 -13.15
C LEU A 254 -2.40 -12.28 -12.16
N CYS A 255 -3.08 -13.31 -12.64
CA CYS A 255 -3.89 -14.21 -11.83
C CYS A 255 -3.40 -15.65 -12.05
N GLU A 256 -3.07 -16.36 -10.98
CA GLU A 256 -2.70 -17.76 -11.01
C GLU A 256 -3.68 -18.55 -10.15
N VAL A 257 -4.19 -19.65 -10.70
CA VAL A 257 -4.99 -20.62 -9.97
C VAL A 257 -4.23 -21.96 -9.91
N ASP A 258 -4.40 -22.67 -8.81
CA ASP A 258 -3.80 -23.98 -8.58
C ASP A 258 -4.84 -24.98 -8.08
N GLY A 259 -4.55 -26.27 -8.17
CA GLY A 259 -5.46 -27.33 -7.75
C GLY A 259 -5.37 -28.58 -8.64
N LEU A 260 -6.42 -29.39 -8.61
CA LEU A 260 -6.53 -30.52 -9.53
C LEU A 260 -6.77 -30.03 -10.96
N PRO A 261 -6.24 -30.68 -12.01
CA PRO A 261 -6.32 -30.19 -13.38
C PRO A 261 -7.74 -29.81 -13.85
N ALA A 262 -8.75 -30.57 -13.47
CA ALA A 262 -10.14 -30.28 -13.83
C ALA A 262 -10.70 -29.02 -13.13
N ASP A 263 -10.29 -28.78 -11.88
CA ASP A 263 -10.70 -27.61 -11.11
C ASP A 263 -10.01 -26.35 -11.66
N VAL A 264 -8.73 -26.47 -12.02
CA VAL A 264 -7.93 -25.37 -12.61
C VAL A 264 -8.53 -24.92 -13.94
N ASP A 265 -8.95 -25.85 -14.81
CA ASP A 265 -9.57 -25.51 -16.11
C ASP A 265 -10.91 -24.77 -15.92
N ASP A 266 -11.74 -25.21 -14.97
CA ASP A 266 -13.01 -24.53 -14.64
C ASP A 266 -12.77 -23.14 -14.04
N GLU A 267 -11.88 -23.04 -13.06
CA GLU A 267 -11.57 -21.77 -12.39
C GLU A 267 -10.93 -20.76 -13.36
N LEU A 268 -10.03 -21.18 -14.25
CA LEU A 268 -9.47 -20.31 -15.29
C LEU A 268 -10.56 -19.82 -16.25
N GLY A 269 -11.48 -20.69 -16.65
CA GLY A 269 -12.60 -20.30 -17.50
C GLY A 269 -13.51 -19.27 -16.84
N ARG A 270 -13.84 -19.46 -15.59
CA ARG A 270 -14.66 -18.53 -14.78
C ARG A 270 -13.93 -17.21 -14.51
N ALA A 271 -12.65 -17.25 -14.12
CA ALA A 271 -11.83 -16.07 -13.90
C ALA A 271 -11.72 -15.22 -15.18
N ARG A 272 -11.46 -15.87 -16.32
CA ARG A 272 -11.42 -15.21 -17.63
C ARG A 272 -12.74 -14.49 -17.96
N ALA A 273 -13.86 -15.17 -17.80
CA ALA A 273 -15.19 -14.58 -18.08
C ALA A 273 -15.48 -13.37 -17.19
N LEU A 274 -15.10 -13.44 -15.91
CA LEU A 274 -15.26 -12.31 -14.97
C LEU A 274 -14.37 -11.12 -15.33
N LEU A 275 -13.10 -11.37 -15.70
CA LEU A 275 -12.19 -10.31 -16.12
C LEU A 275 -12.65 -9.62 -17.41
N GLU A 276 -13.14 -10.39 -18.39
CA GLU A 276 -13.73 -9.85 -19.62
C GLU A 276 -14.99 -9.03 -19.32
N ALA A 277 -15.86 -9.50 -18.43
CA ALA A 277 -17.06 -8.78 -17.99
C ALA A 277 -16.73 -7.49 -17.20
N ALA A 278 -15.62 -7.47 -16.46
CA ALA A 278 -15.12 -6.30 -15.78
C ALA A 278 -14.43 -5.28 -16.71
N GLY A 279 -14.37 -5.57 -18.02
CA GLY A 279 -13.84 -4.67 -19.05
C GLY A 279 -12.36 -4.83 -19.34
N ALA A 280 -11.77 -5.99 -19.06
CA ALA A 280 -10.42 -6.31 -19.52
C ALA A 280 -10.35 -6.24 -21.03
N THR A 281 -9.41 -5.45 -21.56
CA THR A 281 -9.21 -5.26 -23.00
C THR A 281 -8.56 -6.47 -23.66
N SER A 282 -7.85 -7.30 -22.89
CA SER A 282 -7.21 -8.53 -23.35
C SER A 282 -7.02 -9.47 -22.15
N VAL A 283 -7.30 -10.75 -22.34
CA VAL A 283 -7.01 -11.81 -21.36
C VAL A 283 -6.16 -12.88 -22.03
N ARG A 284 -4.98 -13.15 -21.48
CA ARG A 284 -4.04 -14.17 -21.98
C ARG A 284 -3.84 -15.25 -20.92
N VAL A 285 -4.04 -16.51 -21.30
CA VAL A 285 -3.77 -17.67 -20.47
C VAL A 285 -2.45 -18.29 -20.89
N ALA A 286 -1.57 -18.61 -19.93
CA ALA A 286 -0.31 -19.30 -20.21
C ALA A 286 -0.59 -20.69 -20.80
N ARG A 287 0.08 -21.04 -21.89
CA ARG A 287 -0.09 -22.31 -22.61
C ARG A 287 0.70 -23.45 -22.00
N ASP A 288 1.75 -23.10 -21.26
CA ASP A 288 2.66 -24.05 -20.63
C ASP A 288 3.38 -23.44 -19.41
N ALA A 289 4.07 -24.27 -18.65
CA ALA A 289 4.83 -23.85 -17.47
C ALA A 289 5.92 -22.80 -17.79
N GLY A 290 6.52 -22.87 -18.98
CA GLY A 290 7.53 -21.90 -19.40
C GLY A 290 6.95 -20.53 -19.69
N GLU A 291 5.76 -20.45 -20.30
CA GLU A 291 5.06 -19.19 -20.50
C GLU A 291 4.58 -18.60 -19.17
N ARG A 292 4.05 -19.44 -18.26
CA ARG A 292 3.68 -19.02 -16.91
C ARG A 292 4.88 -18.42 -16.17
N GLN A 293 6.03 -19.10 -16.20
CA GLN A 293 7.24 -18.61 -15.56
C GLN A 293 7.71 -17.27 -16.15
N ARG A 294 7.62 -17.09 -17.47
CA ARG A 294 7.96 -15.79 -18.09
C ARG A 294 7.03 -14.67 -17.63
N MET A 295 5.71 -14.92 -17.54
CA MET A 295 4.76 -13.94 -17.03
C MET A 295 5.10 -13.53 -15.59
N TRP A 296 5.41 -14.46 -14.71
CA TRP A 296 5.81 -14.15 -13.33
C TRP A 296 7.21 -13.54 -13.21
N SER A 297 8.15 -13.90 -14.09
CA SER A 297 9.50 -13.32 -14.05
C SER A 297 9.50 -11.82 -14.31
N GLY A 298 8.63 -11.33 -15.18
CA GLY A 298 8.44 -9.90 -15.41
C GLY A 298 8.03 -9.17 -14.14
N ARG A 299 7.04 -9.70 -13.40
CA ARG A 299 6.62 -9.11 -12.13
C ARG A 299 7.74 -9.11 -11.08
N LYS A 300 8.46 -10.22 -10.95
CA LYS A 300 9.60 -10.32 -10.02
C LYS A 300 10.75 -9.38 -10.38
N SER A 301 10.89 -9.02 -11.65
CA SER A 301 11.94 -8.15 -12.18
C SER A 301 11.57 -6.66 -12.14
N ALA A 302 10.34 -6.33 -11.81
CA ALA A 302 9.91 -4.94 -11.61
C ALA A 302 10.59 -4.29 -10.40
N PHE A 303 11.18 -5.10 -9.51
CA PHE A 303 11.94 -4.66 -8.35
C PHE A 303 13.32 -5.33 -8.40
N PRO A 304 14.37 -4.63 -8.85
CA PRO A 304 15.75 -5.14 -8.86
C PRO A 304 16.35 -5.27 -7.47
#